data_5eea6eca99a83b59c9e51e3a0d27114c
#
_entry.id   5eea6eca99a83b59c9e51e3a0d27114c
#
_cell.length_a   1.000
_cell.length_b   1.000
_cell.length_c   1.000
_cell.angle_alpha   90.00
_cell.angle_beta   90.00
_cell.angle_gamma   90.00
#
_symmetry.space_group_name_H-M   'P 1'
#
loop_
_entity.id
_entity.type
_entity.pdbx_description
1 polymer ?
#
loop_
_entity_poly.entity_id
_entity_poly.type
_entity_poly.pdbx_seq_one_letter_code
_entity_poly.pdbx_strand_id
1 'polypeptide(L)'
;MLVKFFKIKFIFLSVIFLFLYSSKSYSLLSQETDLNTRDENFQYSNATYFSMSVTSTFALLTLSAIGSYQRPPEFNGFDNPADRHITYDNYIRNITNPVMDKDNFFLNFVAHPYAGSIYYLTARNSDFSIFESFLMAVTMSTFWEYGPEGLMEYVSIQDLIITPVLGSAFGELFYQVNTRIIKNNHKLFNSKILGYTFLTLSDPMYAFLTITPPLRKILEQSGKRSKDGNINQNPNNLMYSGWQFSKDTVKLQIRFPI
;
A
#
# COMPACT_ATOMS: atom_id res chain seq x y z
N MET A 1 1.36 -27.70 -17.42
CA MET A 1 0.22 -26.88 -17.89
C MET A 1 -0.68 -26.43 -16.74
N LEU A 2 -1.05 -27.28 -15.78
CA LEU A 2 -1.88 -26.91 -14.62
C LEU A 2 -1.24 -25.83 -13.70
N VAL A 3 0.07 -25.90 -13.47
CA VAL A 3 0.81 -24.94 -12.61
C VAL A 3 0.83 -23.54 -13.22
N LYS A 4 0.90 -23.40 -14.54
CA LYS A 4 0.80 -22.09 -15.24
C LYS A 4 -0.55 -21.42 -15.03
N PHE A 5 -1.64 -22.20 -15.06
CA PHE A 5 -3.01 -21.69 -14.86
C PHE A 5 -3.26 -21.22 -13.41
N PHE A 6 -2.65 -21.89 -12.43
CA PHE A 6 -2.82 -21.56 -11.01
C PHE A 6 -2.14 -20.24 -10.66
N LYS A 7 -0.96 -19.96 -11.23
CA LYS A 7 -0.16 -18.76 -10.93
C LYS A 7 -0.77 -17.48 -11.53
N ILE A 8 -1.27 -17.53 -12.76
CA ILE A 8 -1.98 -16.40 -13.39
C ILE A 8 -3.28 -16.10 -12.63
N LYS A 9 -4.00 -17.14 -12.16
CA LYS A 9 -5.17 -16.96 -11.30
C LYS A 9 -4.83 -16.29 -9.97
N PHE A 10 -3.66 -16.57 -9.40
CA PHE A 10 -3.26 -15.99 -8.12
C PHE A 10 -2.96 -14.49 -8.25
N ILE A 11 -2.28 -14.04 -9.30
CA ILE A 11 -2.06 -12.61 -9.59
C ILE A 11 -3.40 -11.92 -9.82
N PHE A 12 -4.27 -12.51 -10.61
CA PHE A 12 -5.60 -11.99 -10.87
C PHE A 12 -6.46 -11.94 -9.61
N LEU A 13 -6.35 -12.96 -8.75
CA LEU A 13 -7.00 -12.99 -7.42
C LEU A 13 -6.44 -11.91 -6.48
N SER A 14 -5.14 -11.66 -6.49
CA SER A 14 -4.52 -10.60 -5.66
C SER A 14 -4.96 -9.19 -6.11
N VAL A 15 -5.04 -8.95 -7.40
CA VAL A 15 -5.57 -7.70 -7.96
C VAL A 15 -7.08 -7.58 -7.69
N ILE A 16 -7.85 -8.65 -7.84
CA ILE A 16 -9.27 -8.69 -7.48
C ILE A 16 -9.45 -8.52 -5.97
N PHE A 17 -8.61 -9.14 -5.14
CA PHE A 17 -8.66 -8.98 -3.70
C PHE A 17 -8.37 -7.53 -3.29
N LEU A 18 -7.36 -6.88 -3.89
CA LEU A 18 -7.10 -5.44 -3.70
C LEU A 18 -8.32 -4.60 -4.11
N PHE A 19 -8.95 -4.94 -5.22
CA PHE A 19 -10.12 -4.23 -5.72
C PHE A 19 -11.37 -4.47 -4.85
N LEU A 20 -11.60 -5.72 -4.44
CA LEU A 20 -12.71 -6.09 -3.55
C LEU A 20 -12.47 -5.61 -2.12
N TYR A 21 -11.21 -5.60 -1.65
CA TYR A 21 -10.82 -5.08 -0.36
C TYR A 21 -11.01 -3.55 -0.30
N SER A 22 -10.63 -2.85 -1.36
CA SER A 22 -10.91 -1.43 -1.56
C SER A 22 -12.42 -1.13 -1.56
N SER A 23 -13.22 -1.94 -2.25
CA SER A 23 -14.68 -1.74 -2.34
C SER A 23 -15.42 -2.12 -1.06
N LYS A 24 -14.96 -3.17 -0.35
CA LYS A 24 -15.55 -3.60 0.93
C LYS A 24 -15.20 -2.63 2.06
N SER A 25 -14.00 -2.06 2.03
CA SER A 25 -13.62 -0.96 2.92
C SER A 25 -14.52 0.24 2.75
N TYR A 26 -14.91 0.58 1.52
CA TYR A 26 -15.86 1.66 1.24
C TYR A 26 -17.25 1.41 1.85
N SER A 27 -17.72 0.17 1.86
CA SER A 27 -19.05 -0.20 2.36
C SER A 27 -19.10 -0.38 3.89
N LEU A 28 -18.06 -0.88 4.52
CA LEU A 28 -17.96 -1.04 5.97
C LEU A 28 -17.64 0.28 6.68
N LEU A 29 -16.88 1.16 6.03
CA LEU A 29 -16.47 2.46 6.54
C LEU A 29 -17.58 3.52 6.44
N SER A 30 -18.69 3.24 5.76
CA SER A 30 -19.81 4.17 5.63
C SER A 30 -20.82 4.15 6.81
N GLN A 31 -20.65 3.24 7.77
CA GLN A 31 -21.62 3.05 8.88
C GLN A 31 -21.15 3.47 10.26
N GLU A 32 -19.86 3.73 10.50
CA GLU A 32 -19.35 4.21 11.79
C GLU A 32 -18.53 5.48 11.62
N THR A 33 -18.39 6.24 12.68
CA THR A 33 -17.61 7.50 12.74
C THR A 33 -16.16 7.28 12.29
N ASP A 34 -15.98 7.36 11.00
CA ASP A 34 -14.83 7.02 10.18
C ASP A 34 -13.77 8.14 10.25
N LEU A 35 -13.44 8.57 11.45
CA LEU A 35 -12.43 9.61 11.67
C LEU A 35 -11.21 9.03 12.36
N ASN A 36 -10.06 9.27 11.77
CA ASN A 36 -8.82 8.93 12.42
C ASN A 36 -8.64 9.75 13.70
N THR A 37 -8.60 9.08 14.85
CA THR A 37 -8.50 9.68 16.17
C THR A 37 -7.04 9.77 16.69
N ARG A 38 -6.06 9.45 15.85
CA ARG A 38 -4.63 9.53 16.24
C ARG A 38 -4.20 10.94 16.58
N ASP A 39 -4.73 11.93 15.87
CA ASP A 39 -4.46 13.36 16.10
C ASP A 39 -5.79 14.09 16.27
N GLU A 40 -6.06 14.57 17.48
CA GLU A 40 -7.27 15.33 17.79
C GLU A 40 -7.37 16.65 17.01
N ASN A 41 -6.22 17.19 16.60
CA ASN A 41 -6.12 18.45 15.86
C ASN A 41 -6.17 18.25 14.33
N PHE A 42 -5.94 17.00 13.88
CA PHE A 42 -5.92 16.66 12.47
C PHE A 42 -6.71 15.36 12.23
N GLN A 43 -7.95 15.52 11.86
CA GLN A 43 -8.86 14.40 11.62
C GLN A 43 -9.14 14.27 10.12
N TYR A 44 -9.21 13.03 9.66
CA TYR A 44 -9.46 12.68 8.27
C TYR A 44 -10.28 11.39 8.16
N SER A 45 -10.98 11.22 7.04
CA SER A 45 -11.66 9.98 6.73
C SER A 45 -10.65 8.86 6.45
N ASN A 46 -10.81 7.73 7.14
CA ASN A 46 -9.96 6.55 6.97
C ASN A 46 -10.00 6.03 5.53
N ALA A 47 -11.17 6.03 4.89
CA ALA A 47 -11.32 5.63 3.50
C ALA A 47 -10.54 6.54 2.54
N THR A 48 -10.58 7.87 2.76
CA THR A 48 -9.80 8.82 1.95
C THR A 48 -8.31 8.63 2.15
N TYR A 49 -7.87 8.49 3.40
CA TYR A 49 -6.46 8.24 3.71
C TYR A 49 -5.97 6.94 3.06
N PHE A 50 -6.72 5.85 3.23
CA PHE A 50 -6.39 4.56 2.64
C PHE A 50 -6.24 4.64 1.12
N SER A 51 -7.22 5.23 0.44
CA SER A 51 -7.18 5.40 -1.01
C SER A 51 -5.97 6.21 -1.49
N MET A 52 -5.68 7.32 -0.83
CA MET A 52 -4.53 8.18 -1.14
C MET A 52 -3.21 7.46 -0.85
N SER A 53 -3.12 6.75 0.27
CA SER A 53 -1.93 6.01 0.68
C SER A 53 -1.63 4.86 -0.28
N VAL A 54 -2.64 4.06 -0.66
CA VAL A 54 -2.51 2.99 -1.66
C VAL A 54 -2.02 3.56 -3.00
N THR A 55 -2.68 4.63 -3.49
CA THR A 55 -2.31 5.27 -4.77
C THR A 55 -0.86 5.77 -4.75
N SER A 56 -0.46 6.43 -3.65
CA SER A 56 0.90 6.94 -3.48
C SER A 56 1.93 5.81 -3.40
N THR A 57 1.60 4.71 -2.72
CA THR A 57 2.45 3.52 -2.65
C THR A 57 2.65 2.90 -4.03
N PHE A 58 1.59 2.75 -4.83
CA PHE A 58 1.72 2.28 -6.21
C PHE A 58 2.56 3.21 -7.08
N ALA A 59 2.41 4.53 -6.94
CA ALA A 59 3.25 5.49 -7.64
C ALA A 59 4.74 5.33 -7.26
N LEU A 60 5.02 5.18 -5.96
CA LEU A 60 6.37 4.95 -5.46
C LEU A 60 6.97 3.63 -5.99
N LEU A 61 6.19 2.54 -5.99
CA LEU A 61 6.61 1.25 -6.56
C LEU A 61 6.93 1.36 -8.05
N THR A 62 6.10 2.09 -8.80
CA THR A 62 6.36 2.32 -10.23
C THR A 62 7.67 3.08 -10.45
N LEU A 63 7.93 4.13 -9.65
CA LEU A 63 9.18 4.87 -9.71
C LEU A 63 10.39 4.00 -9.30
N SER A 64 10.22 3.16 -8.29
CA SER A 64 11.25 2.22 -7.84
C SER A 64 11.57 1.19 -8.93
N ALA A 65 10.56 0.64 -9.61
CA ALA A 65 10.75 -0.28 -10.72
C ALA A 65 11.52 0.38 -11.87
N ILE A 66 11.15 1.61 -12.26
CA ILE A 66 11.88 2.38 -13.28
C ILE A 66 13.34 2.59 -12.84
N GLY A 67 13.55 2.98 -11.58
CA GLY A 67 14.89 3.19 -11.04
C GLY A 67 15.73 1.92 -11.02
N SER A 68 15.14 0.78 -10.65
CA SER A 68 15.83 -0.53 -10.66
C SER A 68 16.19 -0.95 -12.07
N TYR A 69 15.31 -0.77 -13.04
CA TYR A 69 15.59 -1.07 -14.44
C TYR A 69 16.76 -0.25 -15.01
N GLN A 70 16.97 0.97 -14.53
CA GLN A 70 18.03 1.88 -15.00
C GLN A 70 19.38 1.67 -14.28
N ARG A 71 19.43 0.89 -13.19
CA ARG A 71 20.69 0.64 -12.46
C ARG A 71 21.69 -0.14 -13.31
N PRO A 72 23.01 0.10 -13.14
CA PRO A 72 24.03 -0.74 -13.73
C PRO A 72 23.93 -2.21 -13.26
N PRO A 73 24.33 -3.18 -14.11
CA PRO A 73 24.25 -4.62 -13.77
C PRO A 73 24.86 -5.00 -12.44
N GLU A 74 25.97 -4.33 -12.10
CA GLU A 74 26.74 -4.63 -10.90
C GLU A 74 25.97 -4.39 -9.58
N PHE A 75 24.90 -3.60 -9.63
CA PHE A 75 24.10 -3.24 -8.45
C PHE A 75 22.78 -4.02 -8.32
N ASN A 76 22.44 -4.84 -9.31
CA ASN A 76 21.12 -5.48 -9.36
C ASN A 76 21.16 -7.00 -9.15
N GLY A 77 22.33 -7.59 -8.83
CA GLY A 77 22.44 -9.04 -8.70
C GLY A 77 22.18 -9.85 -9.97
N PHE A 78 21.96 -9.18 -11.12
CA PHE A 78 21.73 -9.86 -12.39
C PHE A 78 23.02 -10.49 -12.91
N ASP A 79 23.08 -11.79 -12.88
CA ASP A 79 24.21 -12.57 -13.38
C ASP A 79 24.42 -12.44 -14.91
N ASN A 80 23.40 -11.99 -15.66
CA ASN A 80 23.45 -11.89 -17.11
C ASN A 80 22.70 -10.65 -17.63
N PRO A 81 23.38 -9.72 -18.37
CA PRO A 81 22.72 -8.58 -19.00
C PRO A 81 21.60 -8.95 -19.98
N ALA A 82 21.61 -10.15 -20.54
CA ALA A 82 20.56 -10.64 -21.44
C ALA A 82 19.23 -10.89 -20.72
N ASP A 83 19.23 -11.07 -19.40
CA ASP A 83 18.02 -11.30 -18.61
C ASP A 83 17.22 -10.01 -18.36
N ARG A 84 17.78 -8.85 -18.65
CA ARG A 84 17.13 -7.54 -18.49
C ARG A 84 16.12 -7.18 -19.58
N HIS A 85 16.02 -7.96 -20.64
CA HIS A 85 15.03 -7.65 -21.67
C HIS A 85 13.62 -7.98 -21.15
N ILE A 86 12.80 -6.95 -21.01
CA ILE A 86 11.39 -7.10 -20.70
C ILE A 86 10.70 -7.72 -21.91
N THR A 87 10.62 -9.03 -21.93
CA THR A 87 9.89 -9.81 -22.93
C THR A 87 8.85 -10.69 -22.24
N TYR A 88 7.82 -11.06 -22.97
CA TYR A 88 6.81 -11.97 -22.47
C TYR A 88 7.39 -13.32 -21.99
N ASP A 89 8.34 -13.86 -22.74
CA ASP A 89 8.97 -15.15 -22.40
C ASP A 89 9.80 -15.05 -21.13
N ASN A 90 10.58 -13.98 -20.95
CA ASN A 90 11.35 -13.72 -19.73
C ASN A 90 10.40 -13.54 -18.54
N TYR A 91 9.36 -12.75 -18.68
CA TYR A 91 8.37 -12.59 -17.61
C TYR A 91 7.74 -13.91 -17.21
N ILE A 92 7.25 -14.73 -18.17
CA ILE A 92 6.67 -16.03 -17.86
C ILE A 92 7.69 -16.97 -17.21
N ARG A 93 8.95 -16.96 -17.67
CA ARG A 93 10.04 -17.72 -17.04
C ARG A 93 10.22 -17.30 -15.58
N ASN A 94 10.32 -16.01 -15.31
CA ASN A 94 10.58 -15.46 -14.00
C ASN A 94 9.47 -15.79 -13.00
N ILE A 95 8.21 -15.58 -13.37
CA ILE A 95 7.08 -15.84 -12.48
C ILE A 95 6.71 -17.32 -12.33
N THR A 96 7.21 -18.19 -13.22
CA THR A 96 6.92 -19.62 -13.16
C THR A 96 7.99 -20.44 -12.47
N ASN A 97 9.16 -19.85 -12.22
CA ASN A 97 10.31 -20.51 -11.58
C ASN A 97 10.82 -19.69 -10.41
N PRO A 98 10.03 -19.54 -9.30
CA PRO A 98 10.50 -18.83 -8.12
C PRO A 98 11.77 -19.47 -7.55
N VAL A 99 12.68 -18.64 -7.06
CA VAL A 99 13.97 -19.04 -6.51
C VAL A 99 14.18 -18.47 -5.10
N MET A 100 15.14 -19.00 -4.37
CA MET A 100 15.76 -18.28 -3.26
C MET A 100 16.76 -17.33 -3.89
N ASP A 101 16.55 -16.03 -3.73
CA ASP A 101 17.44 -15.05 -4.30
C ASP A 101 18.81 -15.03 -3.61
N LYS A 102 19.74 -14.32 -4.23
CA LYS A 102 21.10 -14.16 -3.73
C LYS A 102 21.41 -12.73 -3.37
N ASP A 103 20.38 -11.93 -3.19
CA ASP A 103 20.52 -10.54 -2.83
C ASP A 103 21.31 -10.37 -1.54
N ASN A 104 21.94 -9.23 -1.41
CA ASN A 104 22.77 -8.97 -0.24
C ASN A 104 21.89 -8.82 1.02
N PHE A 105 22.51 -9.00 2.19
CA PHE A 105 21.84 -8.91 3.48
C PHE A 105 21.02 -7.62 3.67
N PHE A 106 21.53 -6.49 3.16
CA PHE A 106 20.84 -5.20 3.32
C PHE A 106 19.52 -5.18 2.55
N LEU A 107 19.48 -5.69 1.33
CA LEU A 107 18.24 -5.76 0.55
C LEU A 107 17.24 -6.68 1.23
N ASN A 108 17.62 -7.92 1.51
CA ASN A 108 16.72 -8.93 2.05
C ASN A 108 16.23 -8.67 3.47
N PHE A 109 17.07 -8.11 4.35
CA PHE A 109 16.74 -7.98 5.77
C PHE A 109 16.56 -6.55 6.27
N VAL A 110 16.77 -5.54 5.43
CA VAL A 110 16.54 -4.14 5.77
C VAL A 110 15.56 -3.49 4.79
N ALA A 111 15.87 -3.50 3.49
CA ALA A 111 15.06 -2.79 2.50
C ALA A 111 13.69 -3.44 2.28
N HIS A 112 13.63 -4.76 2.07
CA HIS A 112 12.37 -5.49 1.90
C HIS A 112 11.46 -5.44 3.15
N PRO A 113 11.95 -5.69 4.39
CA PRO A 113 11.14 -5.48 5.59
C PRO A 113 10.69 -4.03 5.78
N TYR A 114 11.52 -3.06 5.42
CA TYR A 114 11.12 -1.65 5.49
C TYR A 114 9.98 -1.35 4.49
N ALA A 115 10.07 -1.82 3.24
CA ALA A 115 8.98 -1.72 2.28
C ALA A 115 7.71 -2.42 2.80
N GLY A 116 7.84 -3.62 3.37
CA GLY A 116 6.74 -4.35 4.01
C GLY A 116 6.09 -3.58 5.16
N SER A 117 6.87 -2.81 5.93
CA SER A 117 6.32 -1.96 6.99
C SER A 117 5.46 -0.81 6.43
N ILE A 118 5.85 -0.24 5.29
CA ILE A 118 5.04 0.79 4.60
C ILE A 118 3.73 0.18 4.10
N TYR A 119 3.76 -1.03 3.52
CA TYR A 119 2.55 -1.74 3.08
C TYR A 119 1.60 -2.02 4.24
N TYR A 120 2.14 -2.48 5.37
CA TYR A 120 1.40 -2.71 6.60
C TYR A 120 0.75 -1.42 7.12
N LEU A 121 1.53 -0.33 7.22
CA LEU A 121 1.08 0.96 7.73
C LEU A 121 0.01 1.61 6.85
N THR A 122 0.01 1.35 5.55
CA THR A 122 -1.04 1.82 4.63
C THR A 122 -2.43 1.41 5.10
N ALA A 123 -2.61 0.18 5.56
CA ALA A 123 -3.88 -0.30 6.12
C ALA A 123 -4.01 0.10 7.60
N ARG A 124 -2.96 -0.08 8.40
CA ARG A 124 -3.01 0.11 9.84
C ARG A 124 -3.36 1.54 10.27
N ASN A 125 -2.91 2.54 9.51
CA ASN A 125 -3.26 3.95 9.71
C ASN A 125 -4.71 4.28 9.33
N SER A 126 -5.38 3.37 8.66
CA SER A 126 -6.79 3.47 8.27
C SER A 126 -7.70 2.61 9.17
N ASP A 127 -7.24 2.32 10.39
CA ASP A 127 -7.93 1.54 11.43
C ASP A 127 -8.23 0.07 11.08
N PHE A 128 -7.53 -0.48 10.08
CA PHE A 128 -7.58 -1.93 9.86
C PHE A 128 -6.92 -2.67 11.03
N SER A 129 -7.42 -3.87 11.32
CA SER A 129 -6.85 -4.73 12.35
C SER A 129 -5.41 -5.15 12.00
N ILE A 130 -4.68 -5.65 13.00
CA ILE A 130 -3.32 -6.18 12.82
C ILE A 130 -3.30 -7.25 11.72
N PHE A 131 -4.27 -8.16 11.72
CA PHE A 131 -4.35 -9.24 10.75
C PHE A 131 -4.66 -8.73 9.33
N GLU A 132 -5.58 -7.79 9.18
CA GLU A 132 -5.91 -7.19 7.88
C GLU A 132 -4.72 -6.39 7.33
N SER A 133 -4.00 -5.68 8.19
CA SER A 133 -2.79 -4.95 7.82
C SER A 133 -1.65 -5.89 7.39
N PHE A 134 -1.53 -7.06 8.05
CA PHE A 134 -0.63 -8.12 7.61
C PHE A 134 -1.03 -8.65 6.23
N LEU A 135 -2.31 -8.91 5.99
CA LEU A 135 -2.79 -9.34 4.67
C LEU A 135 -2.51 -8.29 3.58
N MET A 136 -2.59 -7.00 3.93
CA MET A 136 -2.20 -5.92 3.00
C MET A 136 -0.71 -6.02 2.66
N ALA A 137 0.15 -6.24 3.64
CA ALA A 137 1.59 -6.41 3.40
C ALA A 137 1.88 -7.64 2.52
N VAL A 138 1.22 -8.78 2.78
CA VAL A 138 1.32 -9.99 1.92
C VAL A 138 0.89 -9.68 0.49
N THR A 139 -0.23 -8.99 0.33
CA THR A 139 -0.77 -8.68 -1.00
C THR A 139 0.15 -7.76 -1.80
N MET A 140 0.66 -6.70 -1.16
CA MET A 140 1.56 -5.74 -1.81
C MET A 140 2.93 -6.35 -2.12
N SER A 141 3.47 -7.18 -1.22
CA SER A 141 4.71 -7.92 -1.48
C SER A 141 4.53 -8.89 -2.66
N THR A 142 3.43 -9.65 -2.68
CA THR A 142 3.12 -10.55 -3.79
C THR A 142 2.94 -9.79 -5.12
N PHE A 143 2.29 -8.63 -5.06
CA PHE A 143 2.13 -7.79 -6.24
C PHE A 143 3.49 -7.29 -6.77
N TRP A 144 4.39 -6.88 -5.88
CA TRP A 144 5.74 -6.45 -6.25
C TRP A 144 6.51 -7.57 -6.93
N GLU A 145 6.61 -8.72 -6.31
CA GLU A 145 7.36 -9.88 -6.80
C GLU A 145 6.86 -10.39 -8.15
N TYR A 146 5.56 -10.60 -8.28
CA TYR A 146 4.96 -11.14 -9.50
C TYR A 146 4.68 -10.08 -10.57
N GLY A 147 4.69 -8.81 -10.22
CA GLY A 147 4.44 -7.69 -11.12
C GLY A 147 5.75 -7.02 -11.55
N PRO A 148 6.12 -5.88 -10.96
CA PRO A 148 7.28 -5.10 -11.40
C PRO A 148 8.60 -5.89 -11.38
N GLU A 149 8.86 -6.64 -10.32
CA GLU A 149 10.11 -7.38 -10.17
C GLU A 149 10.16 -8.60 -11.09
N GLY A 150 9.07 -9.34 -11.23
CA GLY A 150 8.97 -10.44 -12.17
C GLY A 150 9.21 -10.07 -13.64
N LEU A 151 9.07 -8.78 -14.00
CA LEU A 151 9.48 -8.28 -15.33
C LEU A 151 11.01 -8.27 -15.51
N MET A 152 11.77 -8.20 -14.41
CA MET A 152 13.21 -8.00 -14.40
C MET A 152 13.99 -9.22 -13.96
N GLU A 153 13.46 -9.96 -12.97
CA GLU A 153 14.15 -11.10 -12.36
C GLU A 153 13.18 -12.20 -11.87
N TYR A 154 13.75 -13.30 -11.38
CA TYR A 154 12.96 -14.39 -10.83
C TYR A 154 12.27 -13.97 -9.53
N VAL A 155 11.02 -14.39 -9.35
CA VAL A 155 10.28 -14.19 -8.11
C VAL A 155 11.06 -14.79 -6.93
N SER A 156 11.31 -13.97 -5.90
CA SER A 156 12.00 -14.38 -4.68
C SER A 156 11.03 -15.05 -3.70
N ILE A 157 11.28 -16.33 -3.38
CA ILE A 157 10.53 -17.02 -2.31
C ILE A 157 10.85 -16.38 -0.96
N GLN A 158 12.10 -15.93 -0.77
CA GLN A 158 12.54 -15.28 0.44
C GLN A 158 11.78 -14.00 0.71
N ASP A 159 11.64 -13.14 -0.29
CA ASP A 159 10.99 -11.83 -0.14
C ASP A 159 9.47 -11.93 -0.02
N LEU A 160 8.86 -12.93 -0.65
CA LEU A 160 7.46 -13.27 -0.41
C LEU A 160 7.14 -13.59 1.06
N ILE A 161 8.15 -13.98 1.85
CA ILE A 161 7.99 -14.32 3.27
C ILE A 161 8.55 -13.19 4.15
N ILE A 162 9.78 -12.77 3.91
CA ILE A 162 10.51 -11.83 4.78
C ILE A 162 9.86 -10.45 4.74
N THR A 163 9.50 -9.95 3.55
CA THR A 163 8.86 -8.65 3.38
C THR A 163 7.58 -8.51 4.21
N PRO A 164 6.57 -9.38 4.09
CA PRO A 164 5.36 -9.23 4.89
C PRO A 164 5.54 -9.59 6.37
N VAL A 165 6.34 -10.61 6.71
CA VAL A 165 6.47 -11.06 8.10
C VAL A 165 7.26 -10.06 8.94
N LEU A 166 8.49 -9.76 8.56
CA LEU A 166 9.30 -8.78 9.30
C LEU A 166 8.77 -7.37 9.10
N GLY A 167 8.27 -7.05 7.90
CA GLY A 167 7.67 -5.76 7.62
C GLY A 167 6.46 -5.47 8.49
N SER A 168 5.58 -6.44 8.72
CA SER A 168 4.44 -6.27 9.64
C SER A 168 4.86 -6.12 11.09
N ALA A 169 5.90 -6.84 11.53
CA ALA A 169 6.44 -6.70 12.88
C ALA A 169 7.00 -5.28 13.10
N PHE A 170 7.81 -4.77 12.16
CA PHE A 170 8.32 -3.40 12.21
C PHE A 170 7.19 -2.38 12.04
N GLY A 171 6.24 -2.63 11.13
CA GLY A 171 5.10 -1.77 10.89
C GLY A 171 4.23 -1.57 12.12
N GLU A 172 3.92 -2.63 12.88
CA GLU A 172 3.18 -2.51 14.13
C GLU A 172 3.97 -1.75 15.20
N LEU A 173 5.28 -2.01 15.31
CA LEU A 173 6.15 -1.24 16.21
C LEU A 173 6.14 0.24 15.84
N PHE A 174 6.31 0.57 14.57
CA PHE A 174 6.26 1.95 14.08
C PHE A 174 4.89 2.58 14.33
N TYR A 175 3.79 1.88 14.06
CA TYR A 175 2.45 2.35 14.32
C TYR A 175 2.25 2.77 15.77
N GLN A 176 2.69 1.93 16.72
CA GLN A 176 2.55 2.22 18.14
C GLN A 176 3.39 3.41 18.58
N VAL A 177 4.64 3.50 18.11
CA VAL A 177 5.53 4.64 18.44
C VAL A 177 5.00 5.92 17.80
N ASN A 178 4.63 5.88 16.52
CA ASN A 178 4.10 7.01 15.77
C ASN A 178 2.81 7.55 16.42
N THR A 179 1.91 6.68 16.83
CA THR A 179 0.68 7.08 17.55
C THR A 179 0.99 7.82 18.84
N ARG A 180 1.98 7.38 19.62
CA ARG A 180 2.41 8.08 20.84
C ARG A 180 3.03 9.45 20.54
N ILE A 181 3.87 9.54 19.51
CA ILE A 181 4.48 10.81 19.08
C ILE A 181 3.40 11.80 18.64
N ILE A 182 2.44 11.36 17.84
CA ILE A 182 1.36 12.21 17.33
C ILE A 182 0.51 12.70 18.49
N LYS A 183 0.07 11.82 19.40
CA LYS A 183 -0.70 12.20 20.59
C LYS A 183 0.08 13.12 21.55
N ASN A 184 1.41 13.08 21.54
CA ASN A 184 2.26 13.99 22.32
C ASN A 184 2.62 15.27 21.55
N ASN A 185 1.69 15.82 20.75
CA ASN A 185 1.92 17.04 19.96
C ASN A 185 3.15 16.93 19.04
N HIS A 186 3.35 15.75 18.43
CA HIS A 186 4.47 15.43 17.54
C HIS A 186 5.85 15.55 18.21
N LYS A 187 5.94 15.31 19.53
CA LYS A 187 7.19 15.37 20.27
C LYS A 187 7.74 13.98 20.59
N LEU A 188 9.00 13.76 20.27
CA LEU A 188 9.81 12.65 20.76
C LEU A 188 10.92 13.22 21.65
N PHE A 189 11.08 12.72 22.88
CA PHE A 189 12.00 13.25 23.88
C PHE A 189 11.90 14.79 24.03
N ASN A 190 10.66 15.29 24.11
CA ASN A 190 10.32 16.71 24.22
C ASN A 190 10.74 17.59 23.01
N SER A 191 11.19 17.00 21.91
CA SER A 191 11.59 17.69 20.67
C SER A 191 10.63 17.39 19.54
N LYS A 192 10.06 18.44 18.93
CA LYS A 192 9.25 18.31 17.71
C LYS A 192 10.10 17.90 16.51
N ILE A 193 11.34 18.37 16.42
CA ILE A 193 12.24 18.01 15.31
C ILE A 193 12.46 16.51 15.31
N LEU A 194 12.82 15.91 16.45
CA LEU A 194 13.00 14.47 16.56
C LEU A 194 11.71 13.70 16.26
N GLY A 195 10.57 14.23 16.72
CA GLY A 195 9.27 13.61 16.44
C GLY A 195 8.95 13.58 14.95
N TYR A 196 9.05 14.69 14.25
CA TYR A 196 8.81 14.74 12.80
C TYR A 196 9.83 13.92 12.00
N THR A 197 11.10 13.94 12.39
CA THR A 197 12.14 13.11 11.75
C THR A 197 11.81 11.63 11.89
N PHE A 198 11.45 11.18 13.09
CA PHE A 198 11.08 9.78 13.31
C PHE A 198 9.83 9.40 12.51
N LEU A 199 8.77 10.21 12.53
CA LEU A 199 7.54 9.99 11.75
C LEU A 199 7.85 9.89 10.26
N THR A 200 8.71 10.75 9.72
CA THR A 200 9.06 10.72 8.29
C THR A 200 9.83 9.45 7.93
N LEU A 201 10.71 8.99 8.79
CA LEU A 201 11.52 7.79 8.53
C LEU A 201 10.75 6.49 8.76
N SER A 202 9.87 6.45 9.76
CA SER A 202 9.11 5.23 10.09
C SER A 202 7.81 5.08 9.30
N ASP A 203 7.23 6.19 8.82
CA ASP A 203 5.95 6.21 8.10
C ASP A 203 5.98 7.31 7.01
N PRO A 204 6.75 7.10 5.94
CA PRO A 204 6.90 8.10 4.90
C PRO A 204 5.59 8.43 4.18
N MET A 205 4.63 7.50 4.12
CA MET A 205 3.31 7.77 3.52
C MET A 205 2.49 8.73 4.37
N TYR A 206 2.44 8.52 5.68
CA TYR A 206 1.78 9.45 6.59
C TYR A 206 2.42 10.84 6.50
N ALA A 207 3.76 10.91 6.56
CA ALA A 207 4.48 12.18 6.43
C ALA A 207 4.18 12.87 5.09
N PHE A 208 4.25 12.15 3.98
CA PHE A 208 3.96 12.69 2.65
C PHE A 208 2.55 13.26 2.55
N LEU A 209 1.54 12.51 2.99
CA LEU A 209 0.14 12.89 2.89
C LEU A 209 -0.23 14.06 3.83
N THR A 210 0.40 14.13 5.01
CA THR A 210 0.05 15.14 6.03
C THR A 210 0.91 16.41 5.95
N ILE A 211 2.15 16.33 5.42
CA ILE A 211 3.04 17.48 5.27
C ILE A 211 2.80 18.21 3.94
N THR A 212 2.44 17.49 2.88
CA THR A 212 2.21 18.09 1.56
C THR A 212 0.91 18.91 1.55
N PRO A 213 0.95 20.25 1.40
CA PRO A 213 -0.21 21.11 1.65
C PRO A 213 -1.49 20.75 0.85
N PRO A 214 -1.43 20.47 -0.47
CA PRO A 214 -2.64 20.11 -1.21
C PRO A 214 -3.24 18.78 -0.75
N LEU A 215 -2.40 17.77 -0.42
CA LEU A 215 -2.87 16.46 0.04
C LEU A 215 -3.46 16.56 1.45
N ARG A 216 -2.79 17.27 2.35
CA ARG A 216 -3.29 17.58 3.67
C ARG A 216 -4.66 18.25 3.63
N LYS A 217 -4.87 19.23 2.74
CA LYS A 217 -6.15 19.91 2.59
C LYS A 217 -7.28 18.95 2.18
N ILE A 218 -6.99 17.99 1.30
CA ILE A 218 -7.95 16.95 0.89
C ILE A 218 -8.34 16.10 2.10
N LEU A 219 -7.37 15.66 2.90
CA LEU A 219 -7.60 14.88 4.12
C LEU A 219 -8.44 15.67 5.14
N GLU A 220 -8.09 16.91 5.43
CA GLU A 220 -8.84 17.78 6.36
C GLU A 220 -10.29 17.98 5.91
N GLN A 221 -10.52 18.16 4.61
CA GLN A 221 -11.88 18.27 4.07
C GLN A 221 -12.66 16.97 4.22
N SER A 222 -12.02 15.82 4.07
CA SER A 222 -12.68 14.52 4.28
C SER A 222 -13.10 14.33 5.73
N GLY A 223 -12.27 14.74 6.69
CA GLY A 223 -12.59 14.69 8.12
C GLY A 223 -13.77 15.60 8.50
N LYS A 224 -13.82 16.81 7.96
CA LYS A 224 -14.97 17.73 8.17
C LYS A 224 -16.27 17.13 7.64
N ARG A 225 -16.26 16.58 6.45
CA ARG A 225 -17.45 15.94 5.86
C ARG A 225 -17.95 14.76 6.69
N SER A 226 -17.05 13.98 7.27
CA SER A 226 -17.42 12.85 8.12
C SER A 226 -18.03 13.32 9.46
N LYS A 227 -17.51 14.40 10.08
CA LYS A 227 -18.03 14.95 11.34
C LYS A 227 -19.42 15.58 11.21
N ASP A 228 -19.64 16.33 10.15
CA ASP A 228 -20.85 17.11 10.04
C ASP A 228 -22.11 16.25 9.87
N GLY A 229 -21.96 14.94 9.65
CA GLY A 229 -23.08 13.99 9.48
C GLY A 229 -24.06 14.40 8.35
N ASN A 230 -23.82 15.58 7.83
CA ASN A 230 -24.62 16.23 6.85
C ASN A 230 -24.11 15.84 5.48
N ILE A 231 -24.34 14.56 5.17
CA ILE A 231 -24.41 14.16 3.78
C ILE A 231 -25.70 14.79 3.23
N ASN A 232 -25.74 16.10 3.13
CA ASN A 232 -26.44 16.74 2.03
C ASN A 232 -25.63 16.34 0.80
N GLN A 233 -25.72 15.06 0.51
CA GLN A 233 -25.25 14.48 -0.72
C GLN A 233 -26.15 15.08 -1.80
N ASN A 234 -25.70 16.19 -2.35
CA ASN A 234 -26.03 16.39 -3.75
C ASN A 234 -25.31 15.22 -4.46
N PRO A 235 -26.04 14.16 -4.86
CA PRO A 235 -25.45 12.96 -5.43
C PRO A 235 -24.66 13.25 -6.71
N ASN A 236 -24.74 14.49 -7.20
CA ASN A 236 -24.10 14.96 -8.41
C ASN A 236 -22.63 15.40 -8.20
N ASN A 237 -22.19 15.59 -6.95
CA ASN A 237 -20.84 16.09 -6.65
C ASN A 237 -19.84 15.03 -6.17
N LEU A 238 -20.22 13.76 -6.18
CA LEU A 238 -19.35 12.67 -5.74
C LEU A 238 -19.00 11.77 -6.91
N MET A 239 -17.70 11.65 -7.18
CA MET A 239 -17.22 10.53 -7.96
C MET A 239 -17.37 9.26 -7.10
N TYR A 240 -18.20 8.33 -7.51
CA TYR A 240 -18.23 7.01 -6.93
C TYR A 240 -18.27 5.92 -7.99
N SER A 241 -17.60 4.83 -7.69
CA SER A 241 -17.72 3.59 -8.45
C SER A 241 -18.21 2.51 -7.51
N GLY A 242 -19.20 1.78 -7.92
CA GLY A 242 -19.73 0.67 -7.13
C GLY A 242 -20.30 -0.43 -8.01
N TRP A 243 -20.24 -1.65 -7.50
CA TRP A 243 -20.89 -2.79 -8.13
C TRP A 243 -22.30 -2.95 -7.56
N GLN A 244 -23.31 -2.95 -8.41
CA GLN A 244 -24.67 -3.25 -8.05
C GLN A 244 -24.99 -4.69 -8.44
N PHE A 245 -25.28 -5.52 -7.44
CA PHE A 245 -25.63 -6.91 -7.62
C PHE A 245 -27.15 -7.05 -7.57
N SER A 246 -27.75 -7.55 -8.62
CA SER A 246 -29.15 -7.98 -8.68
C SER A 246 -29.19 -9.48 -8.98
N LYS A 247 -30.34 -10.12 -8.75
CA LYS A 247 -30.50 -11.58 -8.91
C LYS A 247 -30.01 -12.11 -10.26
N ASP A 248 -30.06 -11.29 -11.31
CA ASP A 248 -29.74 -11.66 -12.68
C ASP A 248 -28.73 -10.74 -13.38
N THR A 249 -28.21 -9.72 -12.70
CA THR A 249 -27.31 -8.73 -13.33
C THR A 249 -26.28 -8.18 -12.35
N VAL A 250 -25.05 -8.03 -12.84
CA VAL A 250 -23.96 -7.31 -12.15
C VAL A 250 -23.67 -6.05 -12.96
N LYS A 251 -23.85 -4.88 -12.36
CA LYS A 251 -23.60 -3.59 -13.03
C LYS A 251 -22.50 -2.83 -12.28
N LEU A 252 -21.49 -2.38 -13.01
CA LEU A 252 -20.53 -1.39 -12.53
C LEU A 252 -21.15 0.00 -12.77
N GLN A 253 -21.35 0.75 -11.69
CA GLN A 253 -21.83 2.12 -11.76
C GLN A 253 -20.68 3.07 -11.45
N ILE A 254 -20.29 3.88 -12.44
CA ILE A 254 -19.29 4.92 -12.28
C ILE A 254 -20.02 6.25 -12.49
N ARG A 255 -19.97 7.12 -11.49
CA ARG A 255 -20.54 8.47 -11.60
C ARG A 255 -19.42 9.49 -11.43
N PHE A 256 -19.31 10.40 -12.38
CA PHE A 256 -18.41 11.55 -12.31
C PHE A 256 -19.15 12.74 -11.76
N PRO A 257 -18.51 13.61 -10.97
CA PRO A 257 -19.09 14.89 -10.59
C PRO A 257 -19.31 15.74 -11.84
N ILE A 258 -20.47 16.37 -11.91
CA ILE A 258 -20.81 17.36 -12.93
C ILE A 258 -20.42 18.74 -12.42
#